data_ca7742e69c94f176ad50ef3d8729b282
#
_entry.id   ca7742e69c94f176ad50ef3d8729b282
#
_cell.length_a   1.000
_cell.length_b   1.000
_cell.length_c   1.000
_cell.angle_alpha   90.00
_cell.angle_beta   90.00
_cell.angle_gamma   90.00
#
_symmetry.space_group_name_H-M   'P 1'
#
loop_
_entity.id
_entity.type
_entity.pdbx_description
1 polymer ?
#
loop_
_entity_poly.entity_id
_entity_poly.type
_entity_poly.pdbx_seq_one_letter_code
_entity_poly.pdbx_strand_id
1 'polypeptide(L)'
;MWAGLVLAGLLSGCVPAPLRAQPDALLQLRVTPAAPPVQPVTGEQGLYRWPGPGALLVASDRAAFVTSVVLPQGAGAAVLPAAQLTPGTAQPTELPATLGFTQVFTVASLEPLDLGGAAGARSVSEISRVVEAAAARLPRGAYTVATTTYRTEQFGTLSVRASQPGAQVRVNDRPVGTAPVVVPDLPQGQVTVSVSLGGYQTFTQRVTIRPDTTSEVEAALRRVTGTLSVRSDVPASVLIEGQAAGDTPVDLNLRPGVFAVNVVPTDRTLKAQNILVRVNASRVTALVCSVTAGEYGCGVR
;
A
#
# COMPACT_ATOMS: atom_id res chain seq x y z
N MET A 1 -12.87 -22.19 -19.49
CA MET A 1 -12.48 -22.57 -18.12
C MET A 1 -11.83 -21.37 -17.47
N TRP A 2 -12.61 -20.57 -16.73
CA TRP A 2 -12.09 -19.46 -15.94
C TRP A 2 -12.47 -19.75 -14.49
N ALA A 3 -11.49 -20.10 -13.69
CA ALA A 3 -11.67 -20.31 -12.26
C ALA A 3 -11.73 -18.94 -11.59
N GLY A 4 -12.92 -18.47 -11.30
CA GLY A 4 -13.15 -17.37 -10.37
C GLY A 4 -12.78 -17.81 -8.97
N LEU A 5 -11.59 -17.48 -8.51
CA LEU A 5 -11.15 -17.71 -7.14
C LEU A 5 -11.91 -16.71 -6.24
N VAL A 6 -13.06 -17.15 -5.73
CA VAL A 6 -13.73 -16.47 -4.61
C VAL A 6 -12.82 -16.65 -3.40
N LEU A 7 -12.34 -15.53 -2.84
CA LEU A 7 -11.59 -15.51 -1.58
C LEU A 7 -12.52 -15.86 -0.40
N ALA A 8 -13.00 -17.11 -0.37
CA ALA A 8 -13.79 -17.69 0.73
C ALA A 8 -12.88 -18.37 1.79
N GLY A 9 -11.58 -18.06 1.83
CA GLY A 9 -10.59 -18.94 2.43
C GLY A 9 -10.16 -18.69 3.88
N LEU A 10 -10.54 -17.61 4.58
CA LEU A 10 -9.94 -17.33 5.90
C LEU A 10 -10.90 -17.07 7.08
N LEU A 11 -12.22 -17.07 6.89
CA LEU A 11 -13.18 -16.91 7.99
C LEU A 11 -14.23 -18.05 8.08
N SER A 12 -14.08 -19.11 7.31
CA SER A 12 -15.06 -20.22 7.26
C SER A 12 -15.26 -20.94 8.62
N GLY A 13 -14.30 -20.84 9.53
CA GLY A 13 -14.37 -21.44 10.87
C GLY A 13 -15.26 -20.70 11.87
N CYS A 14 -15.52 -19.39 11.67
CA CYS A 14 -16.27 -18.56 12.65
C CYS A 14 -17.74 -18.34 12.29
N VAL A 15 -18.21 -18.75 11.10
CA VAL A 15 -19.61 -18.60 10.72
C VAL A 15 -20.43 -19.76 11.30
N PRO A 16 -21.51 -19.49 12.09
CA PRO A 16 -22.38 -20.54 12.63
C PRO A 16 -23.01 -21.42 11.54
N ALA A 17 -23.28 -22.69 11.87
CA ALA A 17 -23.81 -23.66 10.93
C ALA A 17 -25.07 -23.21 10.15
N PRO A 18 -26.08 -22.54 10.76
CA PRO A 18 -27.26 -22.04 10.04
C PRO A 18 -26.95 -20.99 8.97
N LEU A 19 -25.80 -20.32 9.06
CA LEU A 19 -25.35 -19.32 8.11
C LEU A 19 -24.28 -19.83 7.13
N ARG A 20 -24.10 -21.14 7.06
CA ARG A 20 -23.23 -21.78 6.05
C ARG A 20 -24.05 -22.35 4.91
N ALA A 21 -23.43 -22.50 3.76
CA ALA A 21 -24.03 -23.28 2.67
C ALA A 21 -24.37 -24.69 3.18
N GLN A 22 -25.61 -25.12 2.99
CA GLN A 22 -26.07 -26.43 3.45
C GLN A 22 -25.58 -27.49 2.44
N PRO A 23 -24.83 -28.53 2.87
CA PRO A 23 -24.29 -29.53 1.95
C PRO A 23 -25.38 -30.34 1.24
N ASP A 24 -26.52 -30.54 1.91
CA ASP A 24 -27.66 -31.32 1.38
C ASP A 24 -28.74 -30.39 0.82
N ALA A 25 -28.43 -29.15 0.48
CA ALA A 25 -29.42 -28.21 -0.03
C ALA A 25 -30.02 -28.69 -1.35
N LEU A 26 -31.35 -28.63 -1.44
CA LEU A 26 -32.11 -28.96 -2.65
C LEU A 26 -32.02 -27.88 -3.72
N LEU A 27 -31.43 -26.72 -3.40
CA LEU A 27 -31.20 -25.59 -4.30
C LEU A 27 -29.75 -25.12 -4.19
N GLN A 28 -29.21 -24.63 -5.30
CA GLN A 28 -27.88 -24.02 -5.36
C GLN A 28 -28.02 -22.50 -5.48
N LEU A 29 -27.24 -21.77 -4.70
CA LEU A 29 -27.24 -20.32 -4.67
C LEU A 29 -25.89 -19.80 -5.14
N ARG A 30 -25.91 -18.90 -6.11
CA ARG A 30 -24.73 -18.14 -6.56
C ARG A 30 -24.94 -16.67 -6.23
N VAL A 31 -23.94 -16.09 -5.56
CA VAL A 31 -23.96 -14.68 -5.20
C VAL A 31 -22.64 -14.07 -5.62
N THR A 32 -22.69 -13.00 -6.42
CA THR A 32 -21.52 -12.28 -6.90
C THR A 32 -21.74 -10.78 -6.80
N PRO A 33 -20.75 -9.97 -6.40
CA PRO A 33 -20.85 -8.52 -6.46
C PRO A 33 -21.09 -8.04 -7.89
N ALA A 34 -21.95 -7.05 -8.08
CA ALA A 34 -22.28 -6.47 -9.39
C ALA A 34 -21.12 -5.65 -9.95
N ALA A 35 -20.37 -4.97 -9.08
CA ALA A 35 -19.18 -4.23 -9.45
C ALA A 35 -17.89 -4.98 -9.06
N PRO A 36 -16.79 -4.82 -9.81
CA PRO A 36 -15.49 -5.37 -9.41
C PRO A 36 -14.90 -4.56 -8.25
N PRO A 37 -14.06 -5.19 -7.40
CA PRO A 37 -13.31 -4.49 -6.38
C PRO A 37 -12.26 -3.56 -6.99
N VAL A 38 -11.94 -2.49 -6.29
CA VAL A 38 -10.80 -1.60 -6.61
C VAL A 38 -9.50 -2.36 -6.36
N GLN A 39 -8.52 -2.17 -7.22
CA GLN A 39 -7.17 -2.71 -7.04
C GLN A 39 -6.21 -1.55 -6.71
N PRO A 40 -6.13 -1.10 -5.46
CA PRO A 40 -5.25 -0.01 -5.09
C PRO A 40 -3.78 -0.43 -5.20
N VAL A 41 -2.91 0.55 -5.44
CA VAL A 41 -1.45 0.34 -5.48
C VAL A 41 -0.91 -0.26 -4.18
N THR A 42 -1.60 -0.04 -3.06
CA THR A 42 -1.29 -0.65 -1.75
C THR A 42 -1.44 -2.17 -1.73
N GLY A 43 -2.06 -2.77 -2.78
CA GLY A 43 -2.19 -4.22 -2.98
C GLY A 43 -3.18 -4.91 -2.04
N GLU A 44 -4.01 -4.16 -1.35
CA GLU A 44 -5.13 -4.69 -0.60
C GLU A 44 -6.17 -5.26 -1.57
N GLN A 45 -6.76 -6.40 -1.22
CA GLN A 45 -7.75 -7.07 -2.05
C GLN A 45 -9.15 -6.94 -1.44
N GLY A 46 -10.18 -7.02 -2.29
CA GLY A 46 -11.57 -7.00 -1.83
C GLY A 46 -12.05 -5.64 -1.35
N LEU A 47 -11.36 -4.56 -1.72
CA LEU A 47 -11.80 -3.19 -1.44
C LEU A 47 -12.78 -2.70 -2.49
N TYR A 48 -13.79 -1.99 -2.05
CA TYR A 48 -14.74 -1.29 -2.90
C TYR A 48 -14.68 0.20 -2.59
N ARG A 49 -14.88 1.01 -3.64
CA ARG A 49 -15.07 2.46 -3.47
C ARG A 49 -16.44 2.68 -2.82
N TRP A 50 -16.50 3.58 -1.83
CA TRP A 50 -17.79 4.02 -1.31
C TRP A 50 -18.70 4.51 -2.47
N PRO A 51 -20.00 4.11 -2.51
CA PRO A 51 -20.81 3.51 -1.43
C PRO A 51 -20.75 1.98 -1.31
N GLY A 52 -19.91 1.27 -2.06
CA GLY A 52 -19.79 -0.18 -2.03
C GLY A 52 -20.00 -0.83 -3.40
N PRO A 53 -20.22 -2.14 -3.47
CA PRO A 53 -20.43 -2.86 -4.73
C PRO A 53 -21.77 -2.52 -5.43
N GLY A 54 -22.61 -1.68 -4.83
CA GLY A 54 -23.92 -1.30 -5.32
C GLY A 54 -24.96 -2.39 -5.14
N ALA A 55 -24.75 -3.56 -5.74
CA ALA A 55 -25.65 -4.68 -5.65
C ALA A 55 -24.90 -6.02 -5.60
N LEU A 56 -25.59 -7.07 -5.17
CA LEU A 56 -25.20 -8.47 -5.38
C LEU A 56 -26.09 -9.06 -6.48
N LEU A 57 -25.47 -9.73 -7.43
CA LEU A 57 -26.17 -10.57 -8.41
C LEU A 57 -26.44 -11.94 -7.78
N VAL A 58 -27.71 -12.24 -7.56
CA VAL A 58 -28.15 -13.46 -6.89
C VAL A 58 -28.88 -14.35 -7.90
N ALA A 59 -28.45 -15.59 -8.01
CA ALA A 59 -29.06 -16.57 -8.90
C ALA A 59 -29.25 -17.91 -8.18
N SER A 60 -30.32 -18.63 -8.51
CA SER A 60 -30.57 -19.99 -8.04
C SER A 60 -30.87 -20.91 -9.22
N ASP A 61 -30.55 -22.18 -9.07
CA ASP A 61 -30.92 -23.26 -10.03
C ASP A 61 -32.39 -23.62 -10.00
N ARG A 62 -33.12 -23.18 -8.97
CA ARG A 62 -34.54 -23.40 -8.77
C ARG A 62 -35.29 -22.12 -8.43
N ALA A 63 -36.60 -22.12 -8.60
CA ALA A 63 -37.46 -21.06 -8.05
C ALA A 63 -37.30 -21.03 -6.52
N ALA A 64 -36.93 -19.86 -5.99
CA ALA A 64 -36.62 -19.69 -4.58
C ALA A 64 -36.99 -18.28 -4.10
N PHE A 65 -37.29 -18.17 -2.82
CA PHE A 65 -37.39 -16.89 -2.13
C PHE A 65 -36.03 -16.54 -1.57
N VAL A 66 -35.58 -15.30 -1.75
CA VAL A 66 -34.30 -14.83 -1.24
C VAL A 66 -34.48 -13.62 -0.34
N THR A 67 -33.79 -13.62 0.79
CA THR A 67 -33.70 -12.48 1.70
C THR A 67 -32.25 -12.32 2.08
N SER A 68 -31.71 -11.10 1.99
CA SER A 68 -30.34 -10.80 2.40
C SER A 68 -30.33 -9.99 3.69
N VAL A 69 -29.45 -10.37 4.60
CA VAL A 69 -29.16 -9.65 5.85
C VAL A 69 -27.77 -9.03 5.74
N VAL A 70 -27.69 -7.72 5.79
CA VAL A 70 -26.45 -6.94 5.68
C VAL A 70 -26.02 -6.53 7.07
N LEU A 71 -24.81 -6.93 7.49
CA LEU A 71 -24.21 -6.62 8.79
C LEU A 71 -22.94 -5.78 8.59
N PRO A 72 -23.03 -4.44 8.67
CA PRO A 72 -21.86 -3.58 8.69
C PRO A 72 -21.15 -3.66 10.03
N GLN A 73 -19.84 -3.54 10.04
CA GLN A 73 -19.06 -3.47 11.27
C GLN A 73 -19.46 -2.24 12.11
N GLY A 74 -19.80 -2.47 13.37
CA GLY A 74 -20.15 -1.40 14.31
C GLY A 74 -21.57 -0.84 14.17
N ALA A 75 -22.38 -1.36 13.26
CA ALA A 75 -23.79 -0.98 13.07
C ALA A 75 -24.72 -2.18 13.25
N GLY A 76 -26.03 -1.91 13.37
CA GLY A 76 -27.04 -2.96 13.37
C GLY A 76 -27.30 -3.50 11.95
N ALA A 77 -27.67 -4.76 11.88
CA ALA A 77 -27.98 -5.42 10.62
C ALA A 77 -29.24 -4.81 9.94
N ALA A 78 -29.19 -4.71 8.63
CA ALA A 78 -30.33 -4.39 7.78
C ALA A 78 -30.83 -5.67 7.09
N VAL A 79 -32.15 -5.88 7.12
CA VAL A 79 -32.81 -6.96 6.36
C VAL A 79 -33.35 -6.35 5.08
N LEU A 80 -32.89 -6.86 3.94
CA LEU A 80 -33.36 -6.40 2.64
C LEU A 80 -34.72 -7.03 2.29
N PRO A 81 -35.53 -6.37 1.45
CA PRO A 81 -36.81 -6.94 1.02
C PRO A 81 -36.62 -8.32 0.40
N ALA A 82 -37.54 -9.22 0.73
CA ALA A 82 -37.55 -10.55 0.13
C ALA A 82 -37.88 -10.45 -1.37
N ALA A 83 -37.19 -11.23 -2.18
CA ALA A 83 -37.38 -11.33 -3.61
C ALA A 83 -37.64 -12.80 -4.01
N GLN A 84 -38.33 -13.00 -5.12
CA GLN A 84 -38.51 -14.33 -5.71
C GLN A 84 -37.56 -14.48 -6.90
N LEU A 85 -36.76 -15.53 -6.87
CA LEU A 85 -35.79 -15.83 -7.94
C LEU A 85 -36.42 -16.74 -8.99
N THR A 86 -36.20 -16.42 -10.25
CA THR A 86 -36.48 -17.30 -11.38
C THR A 86 -35.25 -18.18 -11.64
N PRO A 87 -35.43 -19.49 -11.88
CA PRO A 87 -34.33 -20.41 -12.12
C PRO A 87 -33.35 -19.93 -13.20
N GLY A 88 -32.08 -19.99 -12.91
CA GLY A 88 -31.02 -19.64 -13.85
C GLY A 88 -30.87 -18.17 -14.19
N THR A 89 -31.71 -17.28 -13.65
CA THR A 89 -31.64 -15.83 -13.90
C THR A 89 -31.03 -15.13 -12.71
N ALA A 90 -29.96 -14.36 -12.94
CA ALA A 90 -29.35 -13.52 -11.92
C ALA A 90 -30.19 -12.25 -11.72
N GLN A 91 -30.58 -11.96 -10.49
CA GLN A 91 -31.30 -10.75 -10.12
C GLN A 91 -30.44 -9.86 -9.22
N PRO A 92 -30.46 -8.55 -9.42
CA PRO A 92 -29.74 -7.63 -8.55
C PRO A 92 -30.46 -7.47 -7.21
N THR A 93 -29.71 -7.58 -6.12
CA THR A 93 -30.14 -7.21 -4.76
C THR A 93 -29.34 -5.99 -4.36
N GLU A 94 -30.00 -4.83 -4.33
CA GLU A 94 -29.37 -3.55 -3.96
C GLU A 94 -28.85 -3.59 -2.52
N LEU A 95 -27.64 -3.10 -2.33
CA LEU A 95 -27.00 -3.04 -1.02
C LEU A 95 -27.05 -1.61 -0.46
N PRO A 96 -27.26 -1.44 0.85
CA PRO A 96 -27.12 -0.13 1.47
C PRO A 96 -25.66 0.34 1.41
N ALA A 97 -25.47 1.66 1.32
CA ALA A 97 -24.17 2.26 1.43
C ALA A 97 -23.55 2.02 2.81
N THR A 98 -22.37 1.41 2.86
CA THR A 98 -21.67 1.09 4.09
C THR A 98 -20.21 1.52 3.99
N LEU A 99 -19.59 1.91 5.11
CA LEU A 99 -18.15 2.12 5.21
C LEU A 99 -17.55 1.01 6.09
N GLY A 100 -16.31 0.62 5.78
CA GLY A 100 -15.60 -0.41 6.51
C GLY A 100 -16.02 -1.82 6.09
N PHE A 101 -15.84 -2.77 7.00
CA PHE A 101 -16.10 -4.19 6.75
C PHE A 101 -17.59 -4.49 6.84
N THR A 102 -18.09 -5.20 5.86
CA THR A 102 -19.51 -5.60 5.77
C THR A 102 -19.63 -7.09 5.44
N GLN A 103 -20.51 -7.77 6.15
CA GLN A 103 -20.91 -9.15 5.87
C GLN A 103 -22.36 -9.17 5.36
N VAL A 104 -22.60 -9.93 4.31
CA VAL A 104 -23.95 -10.14 3.76
C VAL A 104 -24.26 -11.63 3.79
N PHE A 105 -25.35 -11.97 4.44
CA PHE A 105 -25.90 -13.32 4.51
C PHE A 105 -27.10 -13.38 3.58
N THR A 106 -26.93 -13.97 2.42
CA THR A 106 -28.02 -14.18 1.45
C THR A 106 -28.63 -15.56 1.66
N VAL A 107 -29.85 -15.59 2.17
CA VAL A 107 -30.59 -16.80 2.48
C VAL A 107 -31.60 -17.06 1.34
N ALA A 108 -31.47 -18.19 0.69
CA ALA A 108 -32.44 -18.66 -0.31
C ALA A 108 -33.20 -19.88 0.22
N SER A 109 -34.51 -19.95 -0.01
CA SER A 109 -35.37 -21.01 0.47
C SER A 109 -36.48 -21.34 -0.52
N LEU A 110 -36.99 -22.57 -0.47
CA LEU A 110 -38.10 -23.03 -1.32
C LEU A 110 -39.46 -22.47 -0.87
N GLU A 111 -39.56 -22.03 0.38
CA GLU A 111 -40.73 -21.37 0.95
C GLU A 111 -40.33 -20.02 1.55
N PRO A 112 -41.21 -19.03 1.62
CA PRO A 112 -40.90 -17.73 2.19
C PRO A 112 -40.41 -17.85 3.64
N LEU A 113 -39.29 -17.17 3.97
CA LEU A 113 -38.79 -17.06 5.32
C LEU A 113 -38.94 -15.62 5.82
N ASP A 114 -39.42 -15.48 7.04
CA ASP A 114 -39.42 -14.19 7.74
C ASP A 114 -38.12 -14.04 8.51
N LEU A 115 -37.23 -13.18 8.04
CA LEU A 115 -35.98 -12.81 8.69
C LEU A 115 -36.04 -11.42 9.34
N GLY A 116 -37.24 -10.81 9.46
CA GLY A 116 -37.41 -9.47 10.04
C GLY A 116 -36.84 -9.33 11.44
N GLY A 117 -36.84 -10.40 12.23
CA GLY A 117 -36.19 -10.42 13.55
C GLY A 117 -34.68 -10.23 13.56
N ALA A 118 -33.99 -10.29 12.40
CA ALA A 118 -32.58 -10.01 12.29
C ALA A 118 -32.29 -8.51 12.13
N ALA A 119 -33.28 -7.67 11.92
CA ALA A 119 -33.11 -6.23 11.82
C ALA A 119 -32.56 -5.67 13.14
N GLY A 120 -31.47 -4.87 13.05
CA GLY A 120 -30.79 -4.31 14.20
C GLY A 120 -29.85 -5.26 14.94
N ALA A 121 -29.77 -6.55 14.54
CA ALA A 121 -28.79 -7.49 15.10
C ALA A 121 -27.36 -6.93 14.98
N ARG A 122 -26.55 -7.10 16.02
CA ARG A 122 -25.18 -6.56 16.08
C ARG A 122 -24.11 -7.65 15.97
N SER A 123 -24.55 -8.89 15.89
CA SER A 123 -23.62 -10.03 15.79
C SER A 123 -24.13 -11.10 14.83
N VAL A 124 -23.20 -11.84 14.29
CA VAL A 124 -23.47 -13.02 13.45
C VAL A 124 -24.28 -14.06 14.20
N SER A 125 -24.06 -14.20 15.51
CA SER A 125 -24.80 -15.16 16.37
C SER A 125 -26.28 -14.80 16.54
N GLU A 126 -26.61 -13.51 16.58
CA GLU A 126 -28.00 -13.06 16.62
C GLU A 126 -28.72 -13.37 15.30
N ILE A 127 -28.06 -13.06 14.16
CA ILE A 127 -28.60 -13.38 12.83
C ILE A 127 -28.80 -14.90 12.69
N SER A 128 -27.80 -15.69 13.13
CA SER A 128 -27.86 -17.16 13.09
C SER A 128 -29.09 -17.72 13.81
N ARG A 129 -29.38 -17.21 15.01
CA ARG A 129 -30.60 -17.65 15.77
C ARG A 129 -31.89 -17.32 15.05
N VAL A 130 -31.97 -16.18 14.38
CA VAL A 130 -33.15 -15.81 13.61
C VAL A 130 -33.33 -16.73 12.40
N VAL A 131 -32.26 -16.98 11.65
CA VAL A 131 -32.27 -17.89 10.49
C VAL A 131 -32.66 -19.31 10.94
N GLU A 132 -32.06 -19.81 12.02
CA GLU A 132 -32.37 -21.12 12.58
C GLU A 132 -33.86 -21.24 12.99
N ALA A 133 -34.39 -20.26 13.70
CA ALA A 133 -35.76 -20.24 14.12
C ALA A 133 -36.73 -20.17 12.93
N ALA A 134 -36.42 -19.34 11.92
CA ALA A 134 -37.25 -19.24 10.71
C ALA A 134 -37.23 -20.54 9.88
N ALA A 135 -36.05 -21.17 9.79
CA ALA A 135 -35.85 -22.40 9.01
C ALA A 135 -36.35 -23.67 9.72
N ALA A 136 -36.63 -23.62 11.03
CA ALA A 136 -37.02 -24.79 11.82
C ALA A 136 -38.27 -25.53 11.30
N ARG A 137 -39.11 -24.84 10.52
CA ARG A 137 -40.34 -25.42 9.93
C ARG A 137 -40.11 -25.99 8.52
N LEU A 138 -38.98 -25.73 7.93
CA LEU A 138 -38.67 -26.18 6.58
C LEU A 138 -38.21 -27.64 6.55
N PRO A 139 -38.50 -28.38 5.47
CA PRO A 139 -37.88 -29.64 5.21
C PRO A 139 -36.35 -29.53 5.14
N ARG A 140 -35.67 -30.64 5.48
CA ARG A 140 -34.21 -30.66 5.40
C ARG A 140 -33.74 -30.33 3.97
N GLY A 141 -32.76 -29.42 3.86
CA GLY A 141 -32.25 -28.97 2.57
C GLY A 141 -33.10 -27.92 1.85
N ALA A 142 -34.26 -27.51 2.39
CA ALA A 142 -35.15 -26.54 1.72
C ALA A 142 -34.63 -25.08 1.80
N TYR A 143 -33.51 -24.83 2.41
CA TYR A 143 -32.82 -23.54 2.36
C TYR A 143 -31.30 -23.68 2.23
N THR A 144 -30.65 -22.63 1.79
CA THR A 144 -29.19 -22.50 1.76
C THR A 144 -28.78 -21.04 2.01
N VAL A 145 -27.53 -20.82 2.41
CA VAL A 145 -27.00 -19.50 2.70
C VAL A 145 -25.70 -19.30 1.96
N ALA A 146 -25.55 -18.14 1.32
CA ALA A 146 -24.28 -17.66 0.81
C ALA A 146 -23.82 -16.46 1.65
N THR A 147 -22.56 -16.49 2.08
CA THR A 147 -21.94 -15.38 2.81
C THR A 147 -21.01 -14.63 1.88
N THR A 148 -21.23 -13.33 1.73
CA THR A 148 -20.36 -12.42 0.99
C THR A 148 -19.77 -11.42 1.96
N THR A 149 -18.46 -11.18 1.87
CA THR A 149 -17.76 -10.18 2.68
C THR A 149 -17.07 -9.19 1.77
N TYR A 150 -17.13 -7.92 2.13
CA TYR A 150 -16.40 -6.87 1.43
C TYR A 150 -16.02 -5.74 2.38
N ARG A 151 -15.07 -4.92 1.95
CA ARG A 151 -14.67 -3.70 2.65
C ARG A 151 -14.83 -2.51 1.73
N THR A 152 -15.48 -1.47 2.23
CA THR A 152 -15.71 -0.24 1.50
C THR A 152 -14.91 0.89 2.12
N GLU A 153 -14.17 1.62 1.27
CA GLU A 153 -13.37 2.76 1.68
C GLU A 153 -13.59 3.95 0.75
N GLN A 154 -13.21 5.12 1.26
CA GLN A 154 -13.09 6.32 0.44
C GLN A 154 -11.66 6.43 -0.08
N PHE A 155 -11.49 6.93 -1.29
CA PHE A 155 -10.20 7.02 -1.97
C PHE A 155 -9.89 8.45 -2.37
N GLY A 156 -8.60 8.77 -2.38
CA GLY A 156 -8.08 10.01 -2.93
C GLY A 156 -6.94 9.75 -3.90
N THR A 157 -6.33 10.82 -4.36
CA THR A 157 -5.20 10.80 -5.30
C THR A 157 -3.98 11.42 -4.64
N LEU A 158 -2.78 10.93 -4.98
CA LEU A 158 -1.50 11.50 -4.57
C LEU A 158 -0.72 11.93 -5.81
N SER A 159 -0.28 13.18 -5.85
CA SER A 159 0.65 13.72 -6.86
C SER A 159 2.01 13.92 -6.22
N VAL A 160 3.05 13.33 -6.78
CA VAL A 160 4.43 13.45 -6.28
C VAL A 160 5.31 14.07 -7.35
N ARG A 161 5.96 15.17 -6.99
CA ARG A 161 7.00 15.83 -7.77
C ARG A 161 8.33 15.77 -7.04
N ALA A 162 9.42 15.79 -7.75
CA ALA A 162 10.76 15.83 -7.17
C ALA A 162 11.60 16.92 -7.85
N SER A 163 12.53 17.52 -7.10
CA SER A 163 13.46 18.53 -7.61
C SER A 163 14.43 17.99 -8.66
N GLN A 164 14.53 16.66 -8.77
CA GLN A 164 15.38 15.98 -9.74
C GLN A 164 14.53 14.96 -10.54
N PRO A 165 14.65 14.92 -11.87
CA PRO A 165 13.93 13.97 -12.69
C PRO A 165 14.41 12.53 -12.47
N GLY A 166 13.52 11.55 -12.70
CA GLY A 166 13.84 10.13 -12.60
C GLY A 166 13.97 9.57 -11.18
N ALA A 167 13.62 10.36 -10.17
CA ALA A 167 13.59 9.87 -8.79
C ALA A 167 12.51 8.81 -8.59
N GLN A 168 12.87 7.68 -7.99
CA GLN A 168 11.96 6.57 -7.69
C GLN A 168 11.02 6.96 -6.54
N VAL A 169 9.73 6.73 -6.73
CA VAL A 169 8.70 7.02 -5.73
C VAL A 169 8.13 5.73 -5.18
N ARG A 170 8.01 5.67 -3.85
CA ARG A 170 7.35 4.56 -3.14
C ARG A 170 6.29 5.11 -2.20
N VAL A 171 5.20 4.38 -2.09
CA VAL A 171 4.11 4.65 -1.14
C VAL A 171 3.95 3.42 -0.26
N ASN A 172 4.07 3.60 1.06
CA ASN A 172 4.10 2.49 2.04
C ASN A 172 5.06 1.37 1.59
N ASP A 173 6.29 1.76 1.23
CA ASP A 173 7.36 0.90 0.73
C ASP A 173 7.12 0.19 -0.61
N ARG A 174 5.96 0.39 -1.25
CA ARG A 174 5.66 -0.16 -2.58
C ARG A 174 6.06 0.82 -3.68
N PRO A 175 6.78 0.38 -4.72
CA PRO A 175 7.13 1.24 -5.84
C PRO A 175 5.87 1.61 -6.64
N VAL A 176 5.72 2.91 -6.92
CA VAL A 176 4.58 3.44 -7.68
C VAL A 176 4.99 4.13 -8.97
N GLY A 177 6.29 4.28 -9.22
CA GLY A 177 6.83 4.88 -10.44
C GLY A 177 7.96 5.85 -10.17
N THR A 178 8.20 6.74 -11.12
CA THR A 178 9.22 7.80 -11.06
C THR A 178 8.56 9.17 -11.06
N ALA A 179 9.10 10.11 -10.27
CA ALA A 179 8.60 11.48 -10.24
C ALA A 179 8.89 12.22 -11.59
N PRO A 180 7.91 13.01 -12.10
CA PRO A 180 6.58 13.24 -11.53
C PRO A 180 5.61 12.07 -11.76
N VAL A 181 4.83 11.71 -10.73
CA VAL A 181 3.88 10.59 -10.80
C VAL A 181 2.58 10.95 -10.08
N VAL A 182 1.46 10.51 -10.65
CA VAL A 182 0.12 10.58 -10.04
C VAL A 182 -0.31 9.17 -9.69
N VAL A 183 -0.68 8.97 -8.43
CA VAL A 183 -1.11 7.68 -7.88
C VAL A 183 -2.59 7.81 -7.49
N PRO A 184 -3.51 7.30 -8.31
CA PRO A 184 -4.93 7.29 -8.01
C PRO A 184 -5.28 6.16 -7.03
N ASP A 185 -6.51 6.15 -6.57
CA ASP A 185 -7.12 5.06 -5.79
C ASP A 185 -6.34 4.66 -4.54
N LEU A 186 -5.81 5.67 -3.83
CA LEU A 186 -5.25 5.46 -2.50
C LEU A 186 -6.36 5.52 -1.45
N PRO A 187 -6.50 4.51 -0.58
CA PRO A 187 -7.43 4.56 0.54
C PRO A 187 -7.19 5.81 1.40
N GLN A 188 -8.26 6.39 1.91
CA GLN A 188 -8.14 7.51 2.84
C GLN A 188 -7.32 7.14 4.06
N GLY A 189 -6.51 8.07 4.57
CA GLY A 189 -5.67 7.83 5.74
C GLY A 189 -4.25 8.32 5.54
N GLN A 190 -3.36 7.93 6.45
CA GLN A 190 -1.96 8.29 6.38
C GLN A 190 -1.17 7.29 5.54
N VAL A 191 -0.39 7.81 4.60
CA VAL A 191 0.59 7.05 3.82
C VAL A 191 1.98 7.64 4.02
N THR A 192 3.00 6.80 3.92
CA THR A 192 4.39 7.23 3.89
C THR A 192 4.87 7.26 2.46
N VAL A 193 5.29 8.45 2.00
CA VAL A 193 5.88 8.64 0.68
C VAL A 193 7.39 8.72 0.84
N SER A 194 8.12 7.91 0.10
CA SER A 194 9.58 7.99 0.01
C SER A 194 10.02 8.21 -1.44
N VAL A 195 10.94 9.16 -1.62
CA VAL A 195 11.48 9.51 -2.93
C VAL A 195 12.99 9.38 -2.89
N SER A 196 13.56 8.56 -3.76
CA SER A 196 14.98 8.23 -3.77
C SER A 196 15.60 8.37 -5.16
N LEU A 197 16.85 8.86 -5.19
CA LEU A 197 17.66 8.96 -6.41
C LEU A 197 19.12 8.71 -6.04
N GLY A 198 19.85 7.98 -6.89
CA GLY A 198 21.27 7.72 -6.68
C GLY A 198 22.07 9.01 -6.49
N GLY A 199 22.89 9.09 -5.44
CA GLY A 199 23.67 10.28 -5.09
C GLY A 199 22.91 11.36 -4.32
N TYR A 200 21.67 11.11 -3.93
CA TYR A 200 20.85 12.01 -3.12
C TYR A 200 20.39 11.34 -1.84
N GLN A 201 20.10 12.14 -0.82
CA GLN A 201 19.44 11.68 0.40
C GLN A 201 17.98 11.31 0.08
N THR A 202 17.53 10.17 0.59
CA THR A 202 16.13 9.77 0.45
C THR A 202 15.24 10.78 1.19
N PHE A 203 14.28 11.33 0.47
CA PHE A 203 13.21 12.16 1.05
C PHE A 203 12.10 11.24 1.56
N THR A 204 11.58 11.50 2.76
CA THR A 204 10.46 10.74 3.33
C THR A 204 9.49 11.70 4.00
N GLN A 205 8.20 11.55 3.70
CA GLN A 205 7.13 12.36 4.26
C GLN A 205 5.89 11.52 4.52
N ARG A 206 5.20 11.77 5.65
CA ARG A 206 3.86 11.26 5.90
C ARG A 206 2.84 12.21 5.31
N VAL A 207 1.88 11.67 4.57
CA VAL A 207 0.83 12.43 3.87
C VAL A 207 -0.53 11.85 4.24
N THR A 208 -1.50 12.71 4.50
CA THR A 208 -2.89 12.30 4.71
C THR A 208 -3.62 12.34 3.38
N ILE A 209 -4.07 11.19 2.93
CA ILE A 209 -4.96 11.07 1.77
C ILE A 209 -6.38 11.40 2.21
N ARG A 210 -6.99 12.38 1.56
CA ARG A 210 -8.38 12.79 1.79
C ARG A 210 -9.25 12.30 0.63
N PRO A 211 -10.51 11.92 0.92
CA PRO A 211 -11.44 11.48 -0.12
C PRO A 211 -11.60 12.51 -1.24
N ASP A 212 -11.70 12.02 -2.46
CA ASP A 212 -12.01 12.78 -3.67
C ASP A 212 -11.14 14.03 -3.90
N THR A 213 -9.95 14.06 -3.27
CA THR A 213 -8.99 15.16 -3.43
C THR A 213 -7.62 14.66 -3.86
N THR A 214 -6.83 15.55 -4.45
CA THR A 214 -5.42 15.29 -4.74
C THR A 214 -4.55 15.87 -3.64
N SER A 215 -3.79 15.01 -2.97
CA SER A 215 -2.73 15.41 -2.04
C SER A 215 -1.43 15.59 -2.82
N GLU A 216 -0.70 16.68 -2.57
CA GLU A 216 0.53 17.00 -3.29
C GLU A 216 1.76 16.82 -2.41
N VAL A 217 2.84 16.30 -3.00
CA VAL A 217 4.16 16.16 -2.37
C VAL A 217 5.22 16.71 -3.30
N GLU A 218 6.02 17.65 -2.79
CA GLU A 218 7.20 18.17 -3.46
C GLU A 218 8.46 17.69 -2.73
N ALA A 219 9.18 16.75 -3.32
CA ALA A 219 10.38 16.16 -2.75
C ALA A 219 11.62 16.99 -3.14
N ALA A 220 12.13 17.79 -2.21
CA ALA A 220 13.40 18.49 -2.36
C ALA A 220 14.56 17.52 -2.06
N LEU A 221 15.14 16.92 -3.10
CA LEU A 221 16.26 16.00 -2.96
C LEU A 221 17.57 16.75 -2.75
N ARG A 222 18.31 16.39 -1.70
CA ARG A 222 19.63 16.96 -1.38
C ARG A 222 20.73 15.98 -1.81
N ARG A 223 21.77 16.48 -2.49
CA ARG A 223 22.92 15.65 -2.85
C ARG A 223 23.61 15.12 -1.60
N VAL A 224 23.99 13.87 -1.66
CA VAL A 224 24.86 13.28 -0.64
C VAL A 224 26.29 13.70 -0.97
N THR A 225 26.97 14.38 -0.03
CA THR A 225 28.37 14.76 -0.13
C THR A 225 29.15 14.22 1.07
N GLY A 226 30.45 14.07 0.92
CA GLY A 226 31.40 13.91 2.01
C GLY A 226 32.41 15.05 1.94
N THR A 227 33.12 15.29 3.02
CA THR A 227 34.18 16.34 3.07
C THR A 227 35.55 15.69 2.99
N LEU A 228 36.35 16.12 2.05
CA LEU A 228 37.79 15.86 2.04
C LEU A 228 38.53 17.05 2.66
N SER A 229 39.15 16.81 3.79
CA SER A 229 39.96 17.81 4.51
C SER A 229 41.42 17.56 4.22
N VAL A 230 42.09 18.46 3.51
CA VAL A 230 43.52 18.36 3.18
C VAL A 230 44.30 19.35 4.02
N ARG A 231 45.28 18.85 4.77
CA ARG A 231 46.16 19.60 5.62
C ARG A 231 47.62 19.28 5.27
N SER A 232 48.49 20.27 5.30
CA SER A 232 49.95 20.11 5.09
C SER A 232 50.69 21.02 6.04
N ASP A 233 51.84 20.57 6.52
CA ASP A 233 52.77 21.36 7.34
C ASP A 233 53.58 22.35 6.50
N VAL A 234 53.61 22.22 5.17
CA VAL A 234 54.17 23.15 4.22
C VAL A 234 53.07 23.65 3.25
N PRO A 235 53.21 24.88 2.71
CA PRO A 235 52.26 25.36 1.70
C PRO A 235 52.25 24.42 0.48
N ALA A 236 51.04 23.98 0.08
CA ALA A 236 50.88 23.09 -1.06
C ALA A 236 49.57 23.36 -1.80
N SER A 237 49.57 23.18 -3.11
CA SER A 237 48.38 23.22 -3.95
C SER A 237 47.74 21.83 -4.06
N VAL A 238 46.43 21.75 -4.04
CA VAL A 238 45.66 20.53 -4.12
C VAL A 238 44.93 20.46 -5.46
N LEU A 239 45.14 19.36 -6.16
CA LEU A 239 44.36 19.05 -7.39
C LEU A 239 43.56 17.78 -7.17
N ILE A 240 42.32 17.77 -7.65
CA ILE A 240 41.40 16.60 -7.67
C ILE A 240 41.19 16.21 -9.12
N GLU A 241 41.50 14.95 -9.46
CA GLU A 241 41.38 14.45 -10.86
C GLU A 241 42.08 15.36 -11.87
N GLY A 242 43.22 15.97 -11.46
CA GLY A 242 44.00 16.89 -12.27
C GLY A 242 43.50 18.34 -12.33
N GLN A 243 42.36 18.66 -11.70
CA GLN A 243 41.83 20.02 -11.64
C GLN A 243 42.19 20.70 -10.31
N ALA A 244 42.57 21.97 -10.37
CA ALA A 244 42.92 22.75 -9.19
C ALA A 244 41.70 22.88 -8.26
N ALA A 245 41.89 22.51 -6.99
CA ALA A 245 40.85 22.50 -5.97
C ALA A 245 41.10 23.48 -4.83
N GLY A 246 42.32 24.08 -4.75
CA GLY A 246 42.71 25.08 -3.76
C GLY A 246 44.05 24.80 -3.14
N ASP A 247 44.47 25.62 -2.17
CA ASP A 247 45.71 25.48 -1.43
C ASP A 247 45.44 25.01 0.00
N THR A 248 46.41 24.28 0.57
CA THR A 248 46.31 23.79 1.95
C THR A 248 46.42 24.93 2.96
N PRO A 249 45.60 24.92 4.04
CA PRO A 249 44.57 23.94 4.39
C PRO A 249 43.23 24.16 3.61
N VAL A 250 42.63 23.11 3.08
CA VAL A 250 41.37 23.19 2.31
C VAL A 250 40.42 22.07 2.70
N ASP A 251 39.12 22.40 2.74
CA ASP A 251 38.03 21.49 2.95
C ASP A 251 37.11 21.46 1.71
N LEU A 252 37.00 20.31 1.08
CA LEU A 252 36.33 20.12 -0.19
C LEU A 252 35.09 19.23 -0.02
N ASN A 253 33.91 19.71 -0.42
CA ASN A 253 32.70 18.92 -0.45
C ASN A 253 32.62 18.17 -1.77
N LEU A 254 32.79 16.84 -1.72
CA LEU A 254 32.83 15.96 -2.89
C LEU A 254 31.72 14.94 -2.82
N ARG A 255 31.27 14.43 -3.96
CA ARG A 255 30.42 13.24 -3.99
C ARG A 255 31.17 12.05 -3.36
N PRO A 256 30.45 11.07 -2.77
CA PRO A 256 31.08 9.84 -2.34
C PRO A 256 31.75 9.13 -3.52
N GLY A 257 32.97 8.67 -3.31
CA GLY A 257 33.74 8.02 -4.37
C GLY A 257 35.22 7.93 -4.03
N VAL A 258 36.01 7.46 -4.98
CA VAL A 258 37.49 7.47 -4.92
C VAL A 258 37.98 8.53 -5.87
N PHE A 259 38.87 9.37 -5.39
CA PHE A 259 39.44 10.48 -6.15
C PHE A 259 40.96 10.40 -6.15
N ALA A 260 41.58 10.72 -7.30
CA ALA A 260 43.01 10.96 -7.38
C ALA A 260 43.28 12.38 -6.86
N VAL A 261 43.92 12.46 -5.70
CA VAL A 261 44.32 13.72 -5.05
C VAL A 261 45.80 13.93 -5.25
N ASN A 262 46.13 14.98 -5.93
CA ASN A 262 47.53 15.37 -6.13
C ASN A 262 47.83 16.60 -5.23
N VAL A 263 48.77 16.45 -4.31
CA VAL A 263 49.21 17.52 -3.40
C VAL A 263 50.62 17.93 -3.83
N VAL A 264 50.73 19.18 -4.28
CA VAL A 264 51.95 19.74 -4.86
C VAL A 264 52.52 20.80 -3.92
N PRO A 265 53.61 20.50 -3.19
CA PRO A 265 54.29 21.49 -2.36
C PRO A 265 54.77 22.70 -3.17
N THR A 266 54.69 23.88 -2.58
CA THR A 266 55.25 25.11 -3.19
C THR A 266 56.76 25.05 -3.25
N ASP A 267 57.41 24.38 -2.29
CA ASP A 267 58.85 24.10 -2.31
C ASP A 267 59.13 23.00 -3.34
N ARG A 268 59.83 23.40 -4.42
CA ARG A 268 60.16 22.53 -5.56
C ARG A 268 61.21 21.45 -5.24
N THR A 269 61.82 21.49 -4.06
CA THR A 269 62.73 20.44 -3.59
C THR A 269 62.01 19.22 -3.11
N LEU A 270 60.69 19.39 -2.76
CA LEU A 270 59.78 18.34 -2.30
C LEU A 270 59.03 17.74 -3.49
N LYS A 271 58.77 16.42 -3.45
CA LYS A 271 58.05 15.72 -4.51
C LYS A 271 56.57 15.79 -4.28
N ALA A 272 55.79 16.10 -5.34
CA ALA A 272 54.36 16.02 -5.30
C ALA A 272 53.87 14.60 -4.96
N GLN A 273 52.79 14.51 -4.21
CA GLN A 273 52.16 13.25 -3.80
C GLN A 273 50.85 13.03 -4.56
N ASN A 274 50.67 11.84 -5.13
CA ASN A 274 49.45 11.44 -5.80
C ASN A 274 48.84 10.24 -5.05
N ILE A 275 47.64 10.44 -4.45
CA ILE A 275 47.03 9.51 -3.53
C ILE A 275 45.56 9.27 -3.94
N LEU A 276 45.16 8.02 -3.97
CA LEU A 276 43.75 7.66 -4.12
C LEU A 276 43.06 7.78 -2.76
N VAL A 277 42.13 8.72 -2.64
CA VAL A 277 41.39 8.97 -1.40
C VAL A 277 39.94 8.61 -1.59
N ARG A 278 39.40 7.78 -0.68
CA ARG A 278 37.97 7.44 -0.64
C ARG A 278 37.25 8.46 0.23
N VAL A 279 36.35 9.20 -0.39
CA VAL A 279 35.38 10.09 0.29
C VAL A 279 34.09 9.33 0.56
N ASN A 280 33.74 9.23 1.84
CA ASN A 280 32.50 8.55 2.26
C ASN A 280 31.36 9.55 2.45
N ALA A 281 30.13 9.10 2.22
CA ALA A 281 28.92 9.90 2.41
C ALA A 281 28.81 10.42 3.85
N SER A 282 28.53 11.73 3.99
CA SER A 282 28.30 12.40 5.29
C SER A 282 29.45 12.23 6.29
N ARG A 283 30.68 11.99 5.81
CA ARG A 283 31.86 11.86 6.66
C ARG A 283 32.95 12.81 6.20
N VAL A 284 33.82 13.17 7.14
CA VAL A 284 35.10 13.86 6.86
C VAL A 284 36.18 12.82 6.67
N THR A 285 36.88 12.88 5.56
CA THR A 285 38.11 12.11 5.30
C THR A 285 39.28 13.09 5.39
N ALA A 286 40.17 12.86 6.32
CA ALA A 286 41.34 13.74 6.48
C ALA A 286 42.54 13.17 5.70
N LEU A 287 43.11 13.99 4.85
CA LEU A 287 44.42 13.76 4.20
C LEU A 287 45.42 14.69 4.84
N VAL A 288 46.42 14.13 5.51
CA VAL A 288 47.44 14.90 6.21
C VAL A 288 48.78 14.65 5.53
N CYS A 289 49.43 15.72 5.14
CA CYS A 289 50.74 15.71 4.51
C CYS A 289 51.75 16.37 5.43
N SER A 290 52.93 15.78 5.53
CA SER A 290 54.03 16.32 6.37
C SER A 290 55.40 15.99 5.80
N VAL A 291 56.37 16.82 6.15
CA VAL A 291 57.79 16.55 5.87
C VAL A 291 58.40 15.77 7.04
N THR A 292 58.87 14.56 6.77
CA THR A 292 59.55 13.73 7.77
C THR A 292 60.89 13.27 7.21
N ALA A 293 61.96 13.53 7.94
CA ALA A 293 63.37 13.23 7.53
C ALA A 293 63.75 13.78 6.12
N GLY A 294 63.20 14.94 5.75
CA GLY A 294 63.43 15.57 4.45
C GLY A 294 62.55 15.04 3.29
N GLU A 295 61.68 14.06 3.53
CA GLU A 295 60.75 13.55 2.55
C GLU A 295 59.35 14.02 2.84
N TYR A 296 58.64 14.49 1.78
CA TYR A 296 57.24 14.87 1.85
C TYR A 296 56.34 13.67 1.60
N GLY A 297 55.46 13.36 2.53
CA GLY A 297 54.56 12.25 2.44
C GLY A 297 53.14 12.61 2.94
N CYS A 298 52.12 11.97 2.37
CA CYS A 298 50.74 12.18 2.76
C CYS A 298 50.07 10.85 3.18
N GLY A 299 49.20 10.91 4.17
CA GLY A 299 48.42 9.76 4.65
C GLY A 299 46.99 10.11 4.95
N VAL A 300 46.08 9.17 4.71
CA VAL A 300 44.65 9.28 5.05
C VAL A 300 44.47 8.87 6.51
N ARG A 301 43.73 9.69 7.28
CA ARG A 301 43.41 9.44 8.70
C ARG A 301 41.89 9.34 8.92
#